data_eb7a28f8df080d5e97c219efac8155f4
#
_entry.id   eb7a28f8df080d5e97c219efac8155f4
#
_cell.length_a   1.000
_cell.length_b   1.000
_cell.length_c   1.000
_cell.angle_alpha   90.00
_cell.angle_beta   90.00
_cell.angle_gamma   90.00
#
_symmetry.space_group_name_H-M   'P 1'
#
loop_
_entity.id
_entity.type
_entity.pdbx_description
1 polymer ?
#
loop_
_entity_poly.entity_id
_entity_poly.type
_entity_poly.pdbx_seq_one_letter_code
_entity_poly.pdbx_strand_id
1 'polypeptide(L)'
;MEKLENYISLEKLEVVCNSIEEAHGLPNECYLEGGYTKFERKLLFEDKWVVIGVASNLKQKGEAVPFNLLGIPLIILKDKNDKIRVFHNVCSHRGYKLLNEPCKIKNALRCPYHSWAYDLNGKLVSTPHIGGMDKNDADGFVKSRSDLIEVRSYVWLDMIFINISGNQIPFDKYIEPLEKRWSKFWTKEDQNLITHAEDNGYFLLEAKCNWKFAIENYCESYHLPWVHPGLNSYSKLEDHYHIQGLPNRFAGQGLSLIHI
;
A
#
# COMPACT_ATOMS: atom_id res chain seq x y z
N MET A 1 17.29 4.87 16.97
CA MET A 1 16.56 3.95 16.08
C MET A 1 16.53 2.57 16.73
N GLU A 2 15.38 1.95 16.78
CA GLU A 2 15.30 0.54 17.17
C GLU A 2 16.10 -0.30 16.18
N LYS A 3 16.86 -1.25 16.70
CA LYS A 3 17.71 -2.13 15.88
C LYS A 3 17.06 -3.52 15.79
N LEU A 4 17.30 -4.20 14.71
CA LEU A 4 16.79 -5.56 14.46
C LEU A 4 17.23 -6.54 15.55
N GLU A 5 18.47 -6.40 16.04
CA GLU A 5 19.06 -7.25 17.08
C GLU A 5 18.27 -7.22 18.41
N ASN A 6 17.44 -6.18 18.63
CA ASN A 6 16.60 -6.09 19.81
C ASN A 6 15.43 -7.10 19.77
N TYR A 7 15.14 -7.67 18.62
CA TYR A 7 13.96 -8.52 18.39
C TYR A 7 14.32 -9.92 17.96
N ILE A 8 15.47 -10.12 17.34
CA ILE A 8 15.89 -11.41 16.80
C ILE A 8 17.42 -11.50 16.76
N SER A 9 17.96 -12.70 17.04
CA SER A 9 19.39 -12.95 16.88
C SER A 9 19.81 -12.89 15.42
N LEU A 10 20.88 -12.15 15.13
CA LEU A 10 21.46 -12.09 13.78
C LEU A 10 21.92 -13.46 13.29
N GLU A 11 22.47 -14.30 14.18
CA GLU A 11 22.89 -15.67 13.84
C GLU A 11 21.74 -16.49 13.25
N LYS A 12 20.51 -16.34 13.80
CA LYS A 12 19.31 -17.00 13.27
C LYS A 12 18.91 -16.49 11.88
N LEU A 13 19.26 -15.24 11.56
CA LEU A 13 18.95 -14.67 10.25
C LEU A 13 20.04 -14.96 9.21
N GLU A 14 21.28 -15.15 9.62
CA GLU A 14 22.38 -15.48 8.71
C GLU A 14 22.11 -16.77 7.93
N VAL A 15 21.59 -17.79 8.61
CA VAL A 15 21.26 -19.09 7.98
C VAL A 15 20.14 -19.01 6.94
N VAL A 16 19.30 -17.96 7.00
CA VAL A 16 18.26 -17.71 5.97
C VAL A 16 18.88 -17.24 4.64
N CYS A 17 20.05 -16.63 4.71
CA CYS A 17 20.76 -16.06 3.56
C CYS A 17 21.81 -17.02 2.96
N ASN A 18 21.90 -18.27 3.46
CA ASN A 18 22.78 -19.29 2.92
C ASN A 18 22.37 -19.72 1.50
N SER A 19 23.17 -20.58 0.89
CA SER A 19 22.78 -21.26 -0.36
C SER A 19 21.48 -22.05 -0.16
N ILE A 20 20.72 -22.27 -1.22
CA ILE A 20 19.40 -22.93 -1.13
C ILE A 20 19.48 -24.33 -0.48
N GLU A 21 20.60 -25.00 -0.61
CA GLU A 21 20.84 -26.33 -0.02
C GLU A 21 21.03 -26.28 1.50
N GLU A 22 21.42 -25.11 2.03
CA GLU A 22 21.74 -24.93 3.45
C GLU A 22 20.84 -23.89 4.13
N ALA A 23 20.03 -23.16 3.35
CA ALA A 23 19.17 -22.11 3.87
C ALA A 23 18.05 -22.69 4.74
N HIS A 24 17.72 -21.95 5.79
CA HIS A 24 16.58 -22.24 6.65
C HIS A 24 15.47 -21.22 6.41
N GLY A 25 14.23 -21.58 6.76
CA GLY A 25 13.12 -20.63 6.80
C GLY A 25 13.34 -19.54 7.85
N LEU A 26 12.57 -18.46 7.78
CA LEU A 26 12.63 -17.41 8.78
C LEU A 26 12.38 -17.98 10.19
N PRO A 27 13.08 -17.46 11.21
CA PRO A 27 12.83 -17.85 12.60
C PRO A 27 11.39 -17.56 13.05
N ASN A 28 10.88 -18.35 13.98
CA ASN A 28 9.50 -18.26 14.47
C ASN A 28 9.14 -16.85 14.96
N GLU A 29 10.08 -16.14 15.56
CA GLU A 29 9.91 -14.77 16.04
C GLU A 29 9.47 -13.80 14.93
N CYS A 30 9.79 -14.10 13.67
CA CYS A 30 9.37 -13.31 12.52
C CYS A 30 7.88 -13.46 12.18
N TYR A 31 7.23 -14.52 12.65
CA TYR A 31 5.82 -14.81 12.34
C TYR A 31 4.87 -14.52 13.50
N LEU A 32 5.39 -14.43 14.71
CA LEU A 32 4.59 -14.22 15.92
C LEU A 32 4.39 -12.73 16.20
N GLU A 33 3.28 -12.40 16.85
CA GLU A 33 3.04 -11.04 17.34
C GLU A 33 4.08 -10.66 18.40
N GLY A 34 4.56 -9.41 18.34
CA GLY A 34 5.56 -8.91 19.29
C GLY A 34 6.34 -7.70 18.78
N GLY A 35 7.53 -7.52 19.34
CA GLY A 35 8.42 -6.42 19.00
C GLY A 35 8.86 -6.44 17.53
N TYR A 36 9.16 -7.64 17.00
CA TYR A 36 9.54 -7.80 15.59
C TYR A 36 8.46 -7.30 14.63
N THR A 37 7.19 -7.63 14.88
CA THR A 37 6.07 -7.16 14.04
C THR A 37 5.97 -5.63 14.01
N LYS A 38 6.22 -4.96 15.14
CA LYS A 38 6.24 -3.48 15.20
C LYS A 38 7.41 -2.90 14.40
N PHE A 39 8.57 -3.51 14.51
CA PHE A 39 9.76 -3.14 13.76
C PHE A 39 9.53 -3.31 12.25
N GLU A 40 9.02 -4.47 11.84
CA GLU A 40 8.67 -4.82 10.46
C GLU A 40 7.64 -3.86 9.87
N ARG A 41 6.59 -3.51 10.63
CA ARG A 41 5.59 -2.53 10.22
C ARG A 41 6.26 -1.22 9.81
N LYS A 42 7.14 -0.67 10.64
CA LYS A 42 7.85 0.57 10.36
C LYS A 42 8.76 0.44 9.14
N LEU A 43 9.54 -0.63 9.08
CA LEU A 43 10.54 -0.82 8.04
C LEU A 43 9.92 -1.08 6.66
N LEU A 44 8.86 -1.86 6.58
CA LEU A 44 8.26 -2.31 5.33
C LEU A 44 7.03 -1.48 4.95
N PHE A 45 6.10 -1.29 5.88
CA PHE A 45 4.81 -0.67 5.54
C PHE A 45 4.80 0.85 5.67
N GLU A 46 5.71 1.45 6.44
CA GLU A 46 5.81 2.90 6.54
C GLU A 46 6.93 3.46 5.64
N ASP A 47 8.09 2.79 5.57
CA ASP A 47 9.27 3.29 4.85
C ASP A 47 9.35 2.85 3.37
N LYS A 48 8.66 1.78 2.97
CA LYS A 48 8.64 1.33 1.57
C LYS A 48 7.40 1.82 0.84
N TRP A 49 7.37 1.61 -0.47
CA TRP A 49 6.17 1.79 -1.27
C TRP A 49 5.24 0.58 -1.07
N VAL A 50 4.00 0.84 -0.68
CA VAL A 50 3.00 -0.19 -0.35
C VAL A 50 1.74 0.03 -1.15
N VAL A 51 1.17 -1.03 -1.72
CA VAL A 51 -0.13 -1.00 -2.39
C VAL A 51 -1.25 -0.94 -1.35
N ILE A 52 -2.20 -0.01 -1.56
CA ILE A 52 -3.34 0.17 -0.65
C ILE A 52 -4.70 0.07 -1.34
N GLY A 53 -4.75 -0.07 -2.64
CA GLY A 53 -6.02 -0.14 -3.35
C GLY A 53 -5.86 -0.02 -4.86
N VAL A 54 -6.99 0.14 -5.52
CA VAL A 54 -7.14 0.21 -6.98
C VAL A 54 -7.78 1.53 -7.34
N ALA A 55 -7.16 2.25 -8.29
CA ALA A 55 -7.57 3.63 -8.63
C ALA A 55 -8.93 3.68 -9.36
N SER A 56 -9.23 2.69 -10.21
CA SER A 56 -10.49 2.59 -10.93
C SER A 56 -11.71 2.36 -10.03
N ASN A 57 -11.50 1.93 -8.78
CA ASN A 57 -12.58 1.85 -7.78
C ASN A 57 -13.16 3.22 -7.41
N LEU A 58 -12.40 4.31 -7.61
CA LEU A 58 -12.90 5.67 -7.48
C LEU A 58 -13.29 6.19 -8.88
N LYS A 59 -14.56 6.00 -9.25
CA LYS A 59 -15.07 6.29 -10.59
C LYS A 59 -15.24 7.80 -10.84
N GLN A 60 -15.64 8.55 -9.83
CA GLN A 60 -16.04 9.93 -9.96
C GLN A 60 -15.22 10.88 -9.07
N LYS A 61 -15.05 12.12 -9.55
CA LYS A 61 -14.43 13.20 -8.78
C LYS A 61 -15.16 13.40 -7.45
N GLY A 62 -14.40 13.54 -6.38
CA GLY A 62 -14.89 13.69 -5.02
C GLY A 62 -15.20 12.37 -4.31
N GLU A 63 -15.14 11.24 -4.98
CA GLU A 63 -15.23 9.96 -4.28
C GLU A 63 -14.05 9.80 -3.33
N ALA A 64 -14.36 9.37 -2.11
CA ALA A 64 -13.39 9.19 -1.04
C ALA A 64 -13.70 7.92 -0.24
N VAL A 65 -12.67 7.18 0.08
CA VAL A 65 -12.74 5.90 0.80
C VAL A 65 -11.79 5.95 1.99
N PRO A 66 -12.25 5.61 3.21
CA PRO A 66 -11.36 5.42 4.34
C PRO A 66 -10.58 4.12 4.18
N PHE A 67 -9.33 4.14 4.55
CA PHE A 67 -8.44 2.98 4.56
C PHE A 67 -7.66 2.92 5.88
N ASN A 68 -7.36 1.74 6.36
CA ASN A 68 -6.56 1.54 7.56
C ASN A 68 -5.33 0.70 7.23
N LEU A 69 -4.15 1.31 7.23
CA LEU A 69 -2.90 0.59 7.05
C LEU A 69 -2.30 0.25 8.41
N LEU A 70 -2.58 -0.94 8.93
CA LEU A 70 -2.04 -1.44 10.20
C LEU A 70 -2.20 -0.44 11.37
N GLY A 71 -3.37 0.19 11.46
CA GLY A 71 -3.69 1.19 12.49
C GLY A 71 -3.41 2.64 12.09
N ILE A 72 -2.85 2.90 10.90
CA ILE A 72 -2.71 4.25 10.34
C ILE A 72 -3.97 4.59 9.55
N PRO A 73 -4.81 5.52 10.03
CA PRO A 73 -6.03 5.89 9.33
C PRO A 73 -5.71 6.80 8.14
N LEU A 74 -6.18 6.41 6.94
CA LEU A 74 -5.98 7.12 5.68
C LEU A 74 -7.30 7.43 5.00
N ILE A 75 -7.29 8.39 4.08
CA ILE A 75 -8.35 8.67 3.11
C ILE A 75 -7.73 8.57 1.72
N ILE A 76 -8.31 7.74 0.86
CA ILE A 76 -8.03 7.71 -0.57
C ILE A 76 -9.15 8.50 -1.25
N LEU A 77 -8.81 9.50 -2.06
CA LEU A 77 -9.82 10.30 -2.76
C LEU A 77 -9.41 10.63 -4.19
N LYS A 78 -10.41 10.85 -5.05
CA LYS A 78 -10.22 11.36 -6.40
C LYS A 78 -10.51 12.85 -6.43
N ASP A 79 -9.51 13.67 -6.75
CA ASP A 79 -9.64 15.13 -6.75
C ASP A 79 -10.40 15.67 -7.99
N LYS A 80 -10.52 16.99 -8.12
CA LYS A 80 -11.22 17.64 -9.25
C LYS A 80 -10.52 17.43 -10.59
N ASN A 81 -9.24 17.08 -10.59
CA ASN A 81 -8.42 16.84 -11.78
C ASN A 81 -8.25 15.34 -12.10
N ASP A 82 -9.12 14.48 -11.55
CA ASP A 82 -9.06 13.02 -11.67
C ASP A 82 -7.79 12.38 -11.04
N LYS A 83 -7.03 13.15 -10.26
CA LYS A 83 -5.85 12.62 -9.59
C LYS A 83 -6.26 11.90 -8.30
N ILE A 84 -5.68 10.73 -8.07
CA ILE A 84 -5.77 10.03 -6.77
C ILE A 84 -4.85 10.74 -5.78
N ARG A 85 -5.41 11.09 -4.64
CA ARG A 85 -4.69 11.65 -3.49
C ARG A 85 -4.92 10.79 -2.26
N VAL A 86 -3.94 10.75 -1.41
CA VAL A 86 -4.03 10.04 -0.13
C VAL A 86 -3.65 11.00 0.99
N PHE A 87 -4.47 11.05 2.03
CA PHE A 87 -4.23 11.89 3.21
C PHE A 87 -4.32 11.05 4.48
N HIS A 88 -3.68 11.50 5.55
CA HIS A 88 -4.02 11.00 6.87
C HIS A 88 -5.48 11.36 7.19
N ASN A 89 -6.26 10.38 7.63
CA ASN A 89 -7.68 10.54 8.00
C ASN A 89 -7.82 11.14 9.39
N VAL A 90 -7.21 12.30 9.58
CA VAL A 90 -7.10 12.97 10.88
C VAL A 90 -7.28 14.47 10.69
N CYS A 91 -8.24 15.04 11.41
CA CYS A 91 -8.45 16.49 11.44
C CYS A 91 -7.26 17.16 12.14
N SER A 92 -6.65 18.15 11.48
CA SER A 92 -5.51 18.91 12.01
C SER A 92 -5.83 19.77 13.24
N HIS A 93 -7.11 19.91 13.59
CA HIS A 93 -7.51 20.65 14.80
C HIS A 93 -7.23 19.84 16.08
N ARG A 94 -7.90 18.68 16.27
CA ARG A 94 -7.82 17.84 17.48
C ARG A 94 -7.79 16.35 17.18
N GLY A 95 -7.27 15.95 16.03
CA GLY A 95 -7.05 14.55 15.72
C GLY A 95 -8.31 13.72 15.46
N TYR A 96 -9.49 14.35 15.27
CA TYR A 96 -10.71 13.60 15.00
C TYR A 96 -10.65 12.91 13.64
N LYS A 97 -11.10 11.66 13.56
CA LYS A 97 -11.18 10.91 12.30
C LYS A 97 -12.25 11.52 11.38
N LEU A 98 -11.86 11.92 10.18
CA LEU A 98 -12.71 12.69 9.27
C LEU A 98 -13.73 11.84 8.53
N LEU A 99 -13.33 10.64 8.09
CA LEU A 99 -14.14 9.76 7.25
C LEU A 99 -14.18 8.36 7.84
N ASN A 100 -15.39 7.83 8.07
CA ASN A 100 -15.58 6.47 8.57
C ASN A 100 -16.05 5.51 7.49
N GLU A 101 -16.80 6.00 6.49
CA GLU A 101 -17.40 5.22 5.43
C GLU A 101 -17.12 5.87 4.08
N PRO A 102 -17.13 5.12 2.97
CA PRO A 102 -17.04 5.69 1.64
C PRO A 102 -18.10 6.76 1.39
N CYS A 103 -17.69 7.87 0.76
CA CYS A 103 -18.63 8.94 0.43
C CYS A 103 -18.21 9.70 -0.83
N LYS A 104 -19.10 10.56 -1.33
CA LYS A 104 -18.79 11.53 -2.36
C LYS A 104 -18.76 12.94 -1.79
N ILE A 105 -17.59 13.54 -1.75
CA ILE A 105 -17.35 14.90 -1.29
C ILE A 105 -17.69 15.86 -2.44
N LYS A 106 -18.74 16.67 -2.27
CA LYS A 106 -19.15 17.64 -3.30
C LYS A 106 -18.24 18.87 -3.34
N ASN A 107 -18.01 19.50 -2.19
CA ASN A 107 -17.25 20.75 -2.08
C ASN A 107 -16.07 20.64 -1.14
N ALA A 108 -16.28 20.13 0.08
CA ALA A 108 -15.26 19.99 1.10
C ALA A 108 -15.56 18.84 2.05
N LEU A 109 -14.52 18.17 2.52
CA LEU A 109 -14.57 17.21 3.61
C LEU A 109 -14.69 17.98 4.94
N ARG A 110 -15.76 17.75 5.65
CA ARG A 110 -16.07 18.48 6.89
C ARG A 110 -15.89 17.60 8.12
N CYS A 111 -15.08 18.09 9.06
CA CYS A 111 -14.89 17.43 10.34
C CYS A 111 -16.19 17.44 11.15
N PRO A 112 -16.69 16.30 11.61
CA PRO A 112 -17.96 16.27 12.36
C PRO A 112 -17.84 16.86 13.78
N TYR A 113 -16.62 17.10 14.28
CA TYR A 113 -16.42 17.63 15.62
C TYR A 113 -16.62 19.17 15.69
N HIS A 114 -15.83 19.94 14.91
CA HIS A 114 -15.90 21.43 14.93
C HIS A 114 -16.12 22.03 13.54
N SER A 115 -16.59 21.25 12.59
CA SER A 115 -16.89 21.67 11.22
C SER A 115 -15.71 22.27 10.43
N TRP A 116 -14.47 22.05 10.84
CA TRP A 116 -13.34 22.41 9.99
C TRP A 116 -13.47 21.69 8.66
N ALA A 117 -13.26 22.41 7.57
CA ALA A 117 -13.52 21.86 6.24
C ALA A 117 -12.29 21.97 5.35
N TYR A 118 -12.04 20.90 4.63
CA TYR A 118 -10.90 20.73 3.74
C TYR A 118 -11.38 20.49 2.30
N ASP A 119 -10.79 21.17 1.34
CA ASP A 119 -11.08 20.91 -0.07
C ASP A 119 -10.50 19.55 -0.53
N LEU A 120 -10.74 19.19 -1.80
CA LEU A 120 -10.26 17.92 -2.37
C LEU A 120 -8.73 17.87 -2.57
N ASN A 121 -8.02 18.99 -2.35
CA ASN A 121 -6.56 19.04 -2.32
C ASN A 121 -6.01 18.99 -0.88
N GLY A 122 -6.88 18.78 0.10
CA GLY A 122 -6.51 18.75 1.52
C GLY A 122 -6.31 20.13 2.15
N LYS A 123 -6.61 21.22 1.44
CA LYS A 123 -6.47 22.59 1.96
C LYS A 123 -7.57 22.93 2.95
N LEU A 124 -7.22 23.50 4.09
CA LEU A 124 -8.16 23.99 5.08
C LEU A 124 -8.86 25.25 4.55
N VAL A 125 -10.14 25.13 4.22
CA VAL A 125 -10.93 26.20 3.60
C VAL A 125 -11.91 26.89 4.55
N SER A 126 -12.29 26.24 5.66
CA SER A 126 -13.24 26.82 6.63
C SER A 126 -12.93 26.38 8.05
N THR A 127 -13.00 27.33 8.97
CA THR A 127 -12.71 27.17 10.40
C THR A 127 -13.75 27.89 11.23
N PRO A 128 -15.01 27.41 11.29
CA PRO A 128 -16.10 28.09 11.96
C PRO A 128 -15.78 28.45 13.41
N HIS A 129 -16.06 29.69 13.78
CA HIS A 129 -15.95 30.24 15.14
C HIS A 129 -14.54 30.24 15.76
N ILE A 130 -13.48 30.04 14.98
CA ILE A 130 -12.10 29.99 15.51
C ILE A 130 -11.68 31.28 16.21
N GLY A 131 -12.22 32.43 15.78
CA GLY A 131 -11.99 33.76 16.38
C GLY A 131 -13.07 34.19 17.36
N GLY A 132 -13.98 33.28 17.73
CA GLY A 132 -15.18 33.55 18.51
C GLY A 132 -16.48 33.39 17.72
N MET A 133 -17.62 33.65 18.32
CA MET A 133 -18.92 33.46 17.69
C MET A 133 -18.98 34.17 16.35
N ASP A 134 -19.35 33.45 15.28
CA ASP A 134 -19.46 33.88 13.88
C ASP A 134 -18.18 34.45 13.24
N LYS A 135 -17.01 34.29 13.90
CA LYS A 135 -15.71 34.67 13.35
C LYS A 135 -14.96 33.43 12.87
N ASN A 136 -14.77 33.32 11.55
CA ASN A 136 -14.13 32.19 10.91
C ASN A 136 -12.60 32.33 10.72
N ASP A 137 -12.04 33.41 11.26
CA ASP A 137 -10.62 33.73 11.27
C ASP A 137 -10.22 34.25 12.65
N ALA A 138 -8.98 34.03 13.04
CA ALA A 138 -8.38 34.52 14.29
C ALA A 138 -7.02 35.13 14.00
N ASP A 139 -6.67 36.21 14.75
CA ASP A 139 -5.39 36.86 14.61
C ASP A 139 -4.23 35.88 14.82
N GLY A 140 -3.29 35.90 13.90
CA GLY A 140 -2.13 35.01 13.91
C GLY A 140 -2.40 33.54 13.48
N PHE A 141 -3.65 33.18 13.18
CA PHE A 141 -3.96 31.83 12.66
C PHE A 141 -3.70 31.73 11.15
N VAL A 142 -2.82 30.83 10.77
CA VAL A 142 -2.45 30.58 9.38
C VAL A 142 -3.06 29.25 8.92
N LYS A 143 -4.15 29.28 8.16
CA LYS A 143 -4.90 28.10 7.69
C LYS A 143 -4.00 27.05 7.01
N SER A 144 -3.05 27.47 6.17
CA SER A 144 -2.16 26.56 5.44
C SER A 144 -1.24 25.72 6.32
N ARG A 145 -1.05 26.09 7.59
CA ARG A 145 -0.32 25.26 8.56
C ARG A 145 -1.17 24.12 9.13
N SER A 146 -2.46 24.12 8.82
CA SER A 146 -3.45 23.16 9.30
C SER A 146 -4.14 22.43 8.14
N ASP A 147 -3.54 22.41 6.96
CA ASP A 147 -3.94 21.56 5.84
C ASP A 147 -3.87 20.07 6.25
N LEU A 148 -4.57 19.20 5.55
CA LEU A 148 -4.41 17.77 5.74
C LEU A 148 -2.99 17.33 5.35
N ILE A 149 -2.45 16.40 6.09
CA ILE A 149 -1.15 15.81 5.77
C ILE A 149 -1.32 14.85 4.60
N GLU A 150 -0.79 15.23 3.45
CA GLU A 150 -0.79 14.38 2.25
C GLU A 150 0.28 13.30 2.36
N VAL A 151 -0.09 12.07 2.02
CA VAL A 151 0.81 10.92 1.93
C VAL A 151 1.29 10.82 0.49
N ARG A 152 2.59 10.65 0.29
CA ARG A 152 3.14 10.42 -1.05
C ARG A 152 2.45 9.22 -1.68
N SER A 153 1.85 9.43 -2.85
CA SER A 153 1.12 8.39 -3.58
C SER A 153 1.48 8.38 -5.06
N TYR A 154 1.35 7.22 -5.67
CA TYR A 154 1.56 7.00 -7.09
C TYR A 154 0.59 5.93 -7.59
N VAL A 155 0.07 6.09 -8.81
CA VAL A 155 -0.75 5.06 -9.47
C VAL A 155 0.07 4.41 -10.57
N TRP A 156 0.19 3.08 -10.50
CA TRP A 156 0.89 2.28 -11.49
C TRP A 156 0.11 0.98 -11.74
N LEU A 157 -0.19 0.68 -13.01
CA LEU A 157 -1.03 -0.45 -13.40
C LEU A 157 -2.36 -0.49 -12.63
N ASP A 158 -3.01 0.67 -12.52
CA ASP A 158 -4.25 0.88 -11.74
C ASP A 158 -4.13 0.65 -10.22
N MET A 159 -2.97 0.26 -9.71
CA MET A 159 -2.71 0.09 -8.27
C MET A 159 -2.24 1.40 -7.64
N ILE A 160 -2.77 1.70 -6.46
CA ILE A 160 -2.40 2.88 -5.67
C ILE A 160 -1.28 2.49 -4.70
N PHE A 161 -0.10 3.04 -4.94
CA PHE A 161 1.05 2.91 -4.06
C PHE A 161 1.20 4.13 -3.17
N ILE A 162 1.58 3.91 -1.92
CA ILE A 162 1.90 4.99 -0.97
C ILE A 162 3.25 4.77 -0.30
N ASN A 163 3.84 5.87 0.17
CA ASN A 163 4.98 5.87 1.07
C ASN A 163 4.67 6.80 2.25
N ILE A 164 4.43 6.23 3.42
CA ILE A 164 4.01 6.96 4.64
C ILE A 164 5.11 7.88 5.15
N SER A 165 6.35 7.38 5.25
CA SER A 165 7.48 8.17 5.78
C SER A 165 7.89 9.34 4.87
N GLY A 166 7.53 9.28 3.59
CA GLY A 166 7.99 10.24 2.58
C GLY A 166 9.47 10.13 2.18
N ASN A 167 10.23 9.21 2.79
CA ASN A 167 11.68 9.12 2.65
C ASN A 167 12.15 8.22 1.49
N GLN A 168 11.26 7.47 0.88
CA GLN A 168 11.62 6.57 -0.21
C GLN A 168 11.98 7.35 -1.48
N ILE A 169 12.84 6.78 -2.31
CA ILE A 169 13.12 7.33 -3.64
C ILE A 169 11.83 7.50 -4.46
N PRO A 170 11.77 8.38 -5.46
CA PRO A 170 10.61 8.52 -6.34
C PRO A 170 10.15 7.18 -6.89
N PHE A 171 8.83 7.00 -7.03
CA PHE A 171 8.24 5.72 -7.42
C PHE A 171 8.72 5.23 -8.79
N ASP A 172 8.83 6.11 -9.75
CA ASP A 172 9.36 5.81 -11.09
C ASP A 172 10.75 5.18 -11.03
N LYS A 173 11.61 5.70 -10.14
CA LYS A 173 12.94 5.13 -9.89
C LYS A 173 12.90 3.84 -9.07
N TYR A 174 11.90 3.72 -8.21
CA TYR A 174 11.72 2.51 -7.40
C TYR A 174 11.30 1.33 -8.26
N ILE A 175 10.37 1.53 -9.20
CA ILE A 175 9.79 0.48 -10.04
C ILE A 175 10.61 0.21 -11.33
N GLU A 176 11.50 1.10 -11.72
CA GLU A 176 12.28 1.05 -12.98
C GLU A 176 12.91 -0.34 -13.26
N PRO A 177 13.50 -1.04 -12.28
CA PRO A 177 14.08 -2.37 -12.56
C PRO A 177 13.03 -3.41 -12.96
N LEU A 178 11.82 -3.35 -12.39
CA LEU A 178 10.72 -4.23 -12.74
C LEU A 178 10.14 -3.86 -14.10
N GLU A 179 9.95 -2.57 -14.38
CA GLU A 179 9.52 -2.09 -15.70
C GLU A 179 10.49 -2.51 -16.82
N LYS A 180 11.79 -2.39 -16.55
CA LYS A 180 12.82 -2.86 -17.49
C LYS A 180 12.71 -4.36 -17.79
N ARG A 181 12.42 -5.16 -16.76
CA ARG A 181 12.18 -6.59 -16.94
C ARG A 181 10.93 -6.86 -17.79
N TRP A 182 9.85 -6.13 -17.54
CA TRP A 182 8.57 -6.32 -18.20
C TRP A 182 8.49 -5.68 -19.59
N SER A 183 9.42 -4.78 -19.94
CA SER A 183 9.48 -4.16 -21.28
C SER A 183 9.64 -5.16 -22.43
N LYS A 184 9.95 -6.41 -22.12
CA LYS A 184 9.97 -7.52 -23.10
C LYS A 184 8.57 -8.01 -23.50
N PHE A 185 7.56 -7.73 -22.68
CA PHE A 185 6.21 -8.28 -22.82
C PHE A 185 5.19 -7.23 -23.25
N TRP A 186 5.42 -5.96 -22.89
CA TRP A 186 4.52 -4.85 -23.18
C TRP A 186 5.23 -3.51 -23.24
N THR A 187 4.57 -2.57 -23.93
CA THR A 187 5.02 -1.17 -24.02
C THR A 187 4.45 -0.35 -22.84
N LYS A 188 4.88 0.93 -22.74
CA LYS A 188 4.24 1.87 -21.79
C LYS A 188 2.79 2.19 -22.14
N GLU A 189 2.48 2.21 -23.43
CA GLU A 189 1.11 2.39 -23.92
C GLU A 189 0.21 1.25 -23.47
N ASP A 190 0.69 0.00 -23.58
CA ASP A 190 -0.04 -1.18 -23.09
C ASP A 190 -0.30 -1.10 -21.59
N GLN A 191 0.70 -0.65 -20.80
CA GLN A 191 0.55 -0.48 -19.35
C GLN A 191 -0.57 0.50 -18.99
N ASN A 192 -0.76 1.56 -19.76
CA ASN A 192 -1.82 2.55 -19.53
C ASN A 192 -3.23 2.00 -19.81
N LEU A 193 -3.34 0.88 -20.53
CA LEU A 193 -4.61 0.21 -20.80
C LEU A 193 -5.01 -0.78 -19.70
N ILE A 194 -4.10 -1.08 -18.77
CA ILE A 194 -4.38 -2.01 -17.68
C ILE A 194 -5.25 -1.33 -16.65
N THR A 195 -6.44 -1.88 -16.45
CA THR A 195 -7.36 -1.50 -15.38
C THR A 195 -7.84 -2.72 -14.64
N HIS A 196 -8.27 -2.53 -13.43
CA HIS A 196 -8.90 -3.58 -12.65
C HIS A 196 -10.27 -3.94 -13.23
N ALA A 197 -10.62 -5.23 -13.24
CA ALA A 197 -11.94 -5.69 -13.68
C ALA A 197 -13.04 -5.15 -12.74
N GLU A 198 -14.06 -4.49 -13.31
CA GLU A 198 -15.09 -3.81 -12.52
C GLU A 198 -16.02 -4.76 -11.77
N ASP A 199 -16.44 -5.86 -12.41
CA ASP A 199 -17.43 -6.78 -11.86
C ASP A 199 -16.78 -8.11 -11.47
N ASN A 200 -16.81 -8.42 -10.17
CA ASN A 200 -16.31 -9.69 -9.61
C ASN A 200 -14.83 -10.01 -9.92
N GLY A 201 -14.06 -9.00 -10.23
CA GLY A 201 -12.64 -9.15 -10.60
C GLY A 201 -11.69 -9.44 -9.46
N TYR A 202 -12.18 -9.57 -8.21
CA TYR A 202 -11.35 -9.90 -7.07
C TYR A 202 -12.09 -10.77 -6.05
N PHE A 203 -11.32 -11.54 -5.31
CA PHE A 203 -11.77 -12.26 -4.12
C PHE A 203 -11.11 -11.66 -2.89
N LEU A 204 -11.88 -11.48 -1.83
CA LEU A 204 -11.37 -11.14 -0.52
C LEU A 204 -11.42 -12.38 0.37
N LEU A 205 -10.26 -12.83 0.81
CA LEU A 205 -10.12 -13.91 1.77
C LEU A 205 -9.45 -13.35 3.02
N GLU A 206 -10.07 -13.59 4.18
CA GLU A 206 -9.44 -13.29 5.46
C GLU A 206 -8.79 -14.55 6.00
N ALA A 207 -7.47 -14.52 6.18
CA ALA A 207 -6.70 -15.58 6.79
C ALA A 207 -6.13 -15.12 8.14
N LYS A 208 -6.36 -15.89 9.19
CA LYS A 208 -5.80 -15.62 10.53
C LYS A 208 -4.36 -16.10 10.62
N CYS A 209 -3.49 -15.47 9.84
CA CYS A 209 -2.07 -15.82 9.81
C CYS A 209 -1.20 -14.57 9.57
N ASN A 210 0.10 -14.72 9.73
CA ASN A 210 1.06 -13.69 9.38
C ASN A 210 1.08 -13.51 7.85
N TRP A 211 1.12 -12.27 7.39
CA TRP A 211 1.11 -11.92 5.97
C TRP A 211 2.24 -12.57 5.16
N LYS A 212 3.38 -12.86 5.80
CA LYS A 212 4.52 -13.52 5.14
C LYS A 212 4.17 -14.91 4.61
N PHE A 213 3.30 -15.66 5.29
CA PHE A 213 2.86 -16.96 4.78
C PHE A 213 2.16 -16.86 3.42
N ALA A 214 1.38 -15.79 3.20
CA ALA A 214 0.76 -15.57 1.89
C ALA A 214 1.81 -15.29 0.81
N ILE A 215 2.83 -14.49 1.13
CA ILE A 215 3.92 -14.18 0.19
C ILE A 215 4.77 -15.41 -0.07
N GLU A 216 5.16 -16.15 0.96
CA GLU A 216 5.97 -17.38 0.83
C GLU A 216 5.25 -18.43 -0.02
N ASN A 217 3.96 -18.66 0.26
CA ASN A 217 3.13 -19.55 -0.54
C ASN A 217 3.04 -19.11 -2.02
N TYR A 218 3.00 -17.80 -2.28
CA TYR A 218 2.93 -17.27 -3.63
C TYR A 218 4.29 -17.32 -4.37
N CYS A 219 5.38 -17.37 -3.64
CA CYS A 219 6.74 -17.38 -4.19
C CYS A 219 7.29 -18.79 -4.48
N GLU A 220 6.56 -19.84 -4.12
CA GLU A 220 6.95 -21.24 -4.38
C GLU A 220 5.85 -21.97 -5.15
N SER A 221 6.22 -23.00 -5.87
CA SER A 221 5.32 -23.82 -6.68
C SER A 221 5.18 -25.26 -6.18
N TYR A 222 5.90 -25.61 -5.12
CA TYR A 222 5.98 -26.98 -4.60
C TYR A 222 4.62 -27.53 -4.16
N HIS A 223 3.71 -26.69 -3.67
CA HIS A 223 2.36 -27.11 -3.24
C HIS A 223 1.40 -27.40 -4.41
N LEU A 224 1.70 -26.95 -5.64
CA LEU A 224 0.76 -27.01 -6.77
C LEU A 224 0.24 -28.41 -7.09
N PRO A 225 1.07 -29.47 -7.14
CA PRO A 225 0.57 -30.81 -7.46
C PRO A 225 -0.49 -31.32 -6.48
N TRP A 226 -0.44 -30.87 -5.24
CA TRP A 226 -1.28 -31.33 -4.14
C TRP A 226 -2.48 -30.44 -3.88
N VAL A 227 -2.26 -29.12 -3.89
CA VAL A 227 -3.28 -28.12 -3.54
C VAL A 227 -4.02 -27.64 -4.77
N HIS A 228 -3.34 -27.52 -5.91
CA HIS A 228 -3.89 -27.03 -7.17
C HIS A 228 -3.66 -27.98 -8.34
N PRO A 229 -4.15 -29.25 -8.27
CA PRO A 229 -3.88 -30.25 -9.30
C PRO A 229 -4.41 -29.83 -10.69
N GLY A 230 -5.49 -29.03 -10.74
CA GLY A 230 -6.01 -28.47 -11.98
C GLY A 230 -5.00 -27.49 -12.62
N LEU A 231 -4.38 -26.61 -11.85
CA LEU A 231 -3.33 -25.73 -12.35
C LEU A 231 -2.11 -26.53 -12.79
N ASN A 232 -1.68 -27.50 -11.99
CA ASN A 232 -0.52 -28.34 -12.31
C ASN A 232 -0.71 -29.21 -13.57
N SER A 233 -1.95 -29.42 -14.01
CA SER A 233 -2.22 -30.20 -15.23
C SER A 233 -1.77 -29.51 -16.51
N TYR A 234 -1.71 -28.17 -16.54
CA TYR A 234 -1.29 -27.36 -17.69
C TYR A 234 -0.10 -26.46 -17.42
N SER A 235 0.31 -26.30 -16.17
CA SER A 235 1.54 -25.61 -15.77
C SER A 235 2.24 -26.48 -14.75
N LYS A 236 3.09 -27.40 -15.26
CA LYS A 236 3.70 -28.42 -14.42
C LYS A 236 4.76 -27.82 -13.52
N LEU A 237 4.94 -28.44 -12.33
CA LEU A 237 5.95 -28.02 -11.37
C LEU A 237 7.34 -27.89 -11.97
N GLU A 238 7.72 -28.79 -12.88
CA GLU A 238 9.02 -28.81 -13.56
C GLU A 238 9.25 -27.62 -14.49
N ASP A 239 8.18 -26.93 -14.94
CA ASP A 239 8.24 -25.77 -15.82
C ASP A 239 8.31 -24.43 -15.06
N HIS A 240 8.24 -24.49 -13.74
CA HIS A 240 8.34 -23.31 -12.89
C HIS A 240 9.80 -22.97 -12.59
N TYR A 241 10.09 -21.68 -12.52
CA TYR A 241 11.42 -21.20 -12.18
C TYR A 241 11.38 -19.98 -11.28
N HIS A 242 12.35 -19.85 -10.41
CA HIS A 242 12.48 -18.71 -9.53
C HIS A 242 13.18 -17.54 -10.22
N ILE A 243 12.70 -16.34 -9.91
CA ILE A 243 13.29 -15.09 -10.36
C ILE A 243 13.95 -14.47 -9.14
N GLN A 244 15.28 -14.51 -9.09
CA GLN A 244 16.03 -13.93 -7.98
C GLN A 244 15.78 -12.42 -7.81
N GLY A 245 15.48 -11.72 -8.90
CA GLY A 245 15.15 -10.30 -8.87
C GLY A 245 16.31 -9.42 -8.44
N LEU A 246 15.99 -8.35 -7.72
CA LEU A 246 16.94 -7.42 -7.14
C LEU A 246 16.64 -7.21 -5.65
N PRO A 247 17.66 -7.28 -4.77
CA PRO A 247 17.49 -7.05 -3.35
C PRO A 247 16.75 -5.73 -3.07
N ASN A 248 15.79 -5.74 -2.15
CA ASN A 248 14.94 -4.60 -1.78
C ASN A 248 14.10 -4.00 -2.92
N ARG A 249 13.91 -4.69 -4.03
CA ARG A 249 13.11 -4.25 -5.17
C ARG A 249 12.01 -5.22 -5.51
N PHE A 250 12.37 -6.38 -6.00
CA PHE A 250 11.44 -7.45 -6.35
C PHE A 250 12.13 -8.80 -6.36
N ALA A 251 11.34 -9.83 -6.11
CA ALA A 251 11.61 -11.22 -6.41
C ALA A 251 10.33 -11.83 -6.97
N GLY A 252 10.38 -13.04 -7.46
CA GLY A 252 9.19 -13.69 -7.99
C GLY A 252 9.45 -15.07 -8.56
N GLN A 253 8.42 -15.62 -9.19
CA GLN A 253 8.53 -16.85 -9.96
C GLN A 253 7.95 -16.66 -11.36
N GLY A 254 8.37 -17.47 -12.30
CA GLY A 254 7.81 -17.60 -13.62
C GLY A 254 7.07 -18.92 -13.75
N LEU A 255 5.92 -18.85 -14.43
CA LEU A 255 5.11 -20.00 -14.83
C LEU A 255 5.29 -20.17 -16.34
N SER A 256 5.58 -21.38 -16.78
CA SER A 256 5.54 -21.67 -18.20
C SER A 256 4.14 -22.13 -18.59
N LEU A 257 3.56 -21.45 -19.57
CA LEU A 257 2.27 -21.80 -20.17
C LEU A 257 2.48 -22.36 -21.59
N ILE A 258 3.59 -23.08 -21.82
CA ILE A 258 3.99 -23.56 -23.17
C ILE A 258 2.98 -24.53 -23.79
N HIS A 259 2.02 -25.02 -23.01
CA HIS A 259 1.07 -26.03 -23.45
C HIS A 259 -0.39 -25.54 -23.62
N ILE A 260 -0.58 -24.22 -23.74
CA ILE A 260 -1.91 -23.66 -24.09
C ILE A 260 -1.91 -23.34 -25.58
#